data_e9585bcf2368da452758711b4dd8f5e2
#
_entry.id   e9585bcf2368da452758711b4dd8f5e2
#
_cell.length_a   1.000
_cell.length_b   1.000
_cell.length_c   1.000
_cell.angle_alpha   90.00
_cell.angle_beta   90.00
_cell.angle_gamma   90.00
#
_symmetry.space_group_name_H-M   'P 1'
#
loop_
_entity.id
_entity.type
_entity.pdbx_description
1 polymer ?
#
loop_
_entity_poly.entity_id
_entity_poly.type
_entity_poly.pdbx_seq_one_letter_code
_entity_poly.pdbx_strand_id
1 'polypeptide(L)'
;KAAAKPVESRASEFKLNNEWNISENTGRRYAMTSGDFNLIHIHAVTAKAFGFKQAIAHGMWSKAKALANLSLPDAYEADVWFKLPMYLPSKVEFLTAQAANDTDFLIRSSKNQKPHVTGHIKAI
;
A
#
# COMPACT_ATOMS: atom_id res chain seq x y z
N LYS A 1 -6.92 -5.27 -25.00
CA LYS A 1 -6.93 -6.04 -23.77
C LYS A 1 -8.17 -5.67 -22.95
N ALA A 2 -8.99 -6.66 -22.64
CA ALA A 2 -10.14 -6.42 -21.80
C ALA A 2 -9.70 -5.89 -20.44
N ALA A 3 -10.35 -4.84 -19.96
CA ALA A 3 -10.06 -4.31 -18.64
C ALA A 3 -10.45 -5.33 -17.58
N ALA A 4 -9.50 -5.74 -16.76
CA ALA A 4 -9.79 -6.56 -15.61
C ALA A 4 -10.57 -5.74 -14.58
N LYS A 5 -11.42 -6.40 -13.79
CA LYS A 5 -12.08 -5.72 -12.69
C LYS A 5 -11.04 -5.16 -11.74
N PRO A 6 -11.27 -3.97 -11.16
CA PRO A 6 -10.36 -3.45 -10.14
C PRO A 6 -10.12 -4.46 -9.03
N VAL A 7 -8.89 -4.51 -8.55
CA VAL A 7 -8.51 -5.45 -7.49
C VAL A 7 -9.43 -5.30 -6.26
N GLU A 8 -9.71 -4.08 -5.86
CA GLU A 8 -10.54 -3.80 -4.70
C GLU A 8 -11.98 -4.30 -4.84
N SER A 9 -12.51 -4.40 -6.07
CA SER A 9 -13.87 -4.91 -6.29
C SER A 9 -13.96 -6.43 -6.15
N ARG A 10 -12.81 -7.11 -6.13
CA ARG A 10 -12.71 -8.56 -5.96
C ARG A 10 -12.21 -8.94 -4.56
N ALA A 11 -12.32 -8.02 -3.59
CA ALA A 11 -11.76 -8.22 -2.25
C ALA A 11 -12.27 -9.47 -1.55
N SER A 12 -13.51 -9.92 -1.84
CA SER A 12 -14.07 -11.15 -1.27
C SER A 12 -13.33 -12.41 -1.72
N GLU A 13 -12.60 -12.35 -2.83
CA GLU A 13 -11.82 -13.47 -3.36
C GLU A 13 -10.42 -13.52 -2.74
N PHE A 14 -10.05 -12.54 -1.92
CA PHE A 14 -8.73 -12.38 -1.36
C PHE A 14 -8.64 -13.01 0.02
N LYS A 15 -7.44 -13.50 0.34
CA LYS A 15 -7.12 -14.01 1.66
C LYS A 15 -6.46 -12.92 2.48
N LEU A 16 -6.91 -12.72 3.71
CA LEU A 16 -6.24 -11.83 4.66
C LEU A 16 -4.94 -12.47 5.12
N ASN A 17 -3.82 -11.85 4.81
CA ASN A 17 -2.50 -12.33 5.21
C ASN A 17 -2.03 -11.72 6.52
N ASN A 18 -2.15 -10.40 6.64
CA ASN A 18 -1.64 -9.65 7.77
C ASN A 18 -2.52 -8.46 8.07
N GLU A 19 -2.45 -8.00 9.31
CA GLU A 19 -2.96 -6.71 9.71
C GLU A 19 -1.76 -5.92 10.24
N TRP A 20 -1.55 -4.71 9.72
CA TRP A 20 -0.40 -3.89 10.09
C TRP A 20 -0.84 -2.65 10.85
N ASN A 21 -0.14 -2.39 11.95
CA ASN A 21 -0.24 -1.12 12.66
C ASN A 21 0.87 -0.21 12.15
N ILE A 22 0.49 0.85 11.45
CA ILE A 22 1.42 1.78 10.84
C ILE A 22 1.62 2.95 11.79
N SER A 23 2.85 3.13 12.29
CA SER A 23 3.14 4.15 13.29
C SER A 23 3.17 5.55 12.68
N GLU A 24 2.93 6.57 13.52
CA GLU A 24 2.92 7.96 13.05
C GLU A 24 4.27 8.45 12.53
N ASN A 25 5.36 7.83 12.95
CA ASN A 25 6.70 8.22 12.50
C ASN A 25 7.19 7.48 11.25
N THR A 26 6.34 6.68 10.63
CA THR A 26 6.70 5.89 9.45
C THR A 26 7.23 6.78 8.32
N GLY A 27 6.60 7.94 8.09
CA GLY A 27 7.06 8.87 7.06
C GLY A 27 8.46 9.40 7.33
N ARG A 28 8.74 9.80 8.55
CA ARG A 28 10.06 10.29 8.94
C ARG A 28 11.13 9.20 8.80
N ARG A 29 10.81 7.98 9.21
CA ARG A 29 11.74 6.83 9.10
C ARG A 29 12.03 6.48 7.65
N TYR A 30 11.00 6.45 6.81
CA TYR A 30 11.19 6.15 5.40
C TYR A 30 11.95 7.27 4.67
N ALA A 31 11.72 8.52 5.04
CA ALA A 31 12.43 9.65 4.49
C ALA A 31 13.95 9.54 4.69
N MET A 32 14.38 9.02 5.83
CA MET A 32 15.80 8.80 6.12
C MET A 32 16.43 7.78 5.17
N THR A 33 15.66 6.82 4.68
CA THR A 33 16.14 5.79 3.75
C THR A 33 16.02 6.24 2.31
N SER A 34 14.87 6.83 1.94
CA SER A 34 14.55 7.16 0.55
C SER A 34 15.06 8.52 0.10
N GLY A 35 15.32 9.43 1.04
CA GLY A 35 15.63 10.82 0.74
C GLY A 35 14.42 11.67 0.40
N ASP A 36 13.21 11.12 0.48
CA ASP A 36 11.98 11.86 0.21
C ASP A 36 11.45 12.50 1.49
N PHE A 37 11.79 13.78 1.67
CA PHE A 37 11.40 14.58 2.83
C PHE A 37 10.21 15.50 2.52
N ASN A 38 9.36 15.15 1.57
CA ASN A 38 8.17 15.94 1.29
C ASN A 38 7.36 16.09 2.58
N LEU A 39 6.99 17.31 2.91
CA LEU A 39 6.39 17.71 4.19
C LEU A 39 5.07 17.01 4.49
N ILE A 40 4.36 16.53 3.46
CA ILE A 40 3.10 15.78 3.66
C ILE A 40 3.31 14.43 4.36
N HIS A 41 4.54 13.91 4.36
CA HIS A 41 4.89 12.63 4.98
C HIS A 41 5.53 12.79 6.36
N ILE A 42 5.94 13.99 6.73
CA ILE A 42 6.84 14.20 7.87
C ILE A 42 6.08 14.44 9.18
N HIS A 43 5.09 15.33 9.15
CA HIS A 43 4.38 15.71 10.37
C HIS A 43 2.95 16.13 10.05
N ALA A 44 2.04 15.91 11.03
CA ALA A 44 0.64 16.29 10.86
C ALA A 44 0.46 17.78 10.59
N VAL A 45 1.22 18.64 11.27
CA VAL A 45 1.12 20.10 11.10
C VAL A 45 1.49 20.51 9.68
N THR A 46 2.59 19.99 9.15
CA THR A 46 3.02 20.31 7.79
C THR A 46 2.08 19.72 6.75
N ALA A 47 1.57 18.51 6.98
CA ALA A 47 0.61 17.90 6.09
C ALA A 47 -0.70 18.69 6.00
N LYS A 48 -1.17 19.25 7.11
CA LYS A 48 -2.37 20.09 7.15
C LYS A 48 -2.22 21.34 6.29
N ALA A 49 -1.02 21.92 6.23
CA ALA A 49 -0.75 23.06 5.36
C ALA A 49 -0.96 22.74 3.89
N PHE A 50 -0.88 21.46 3.51
CA PHE A 50 -1.10 20.99 2.13
C PHE A 50 -2.48 20.33 1.95
N GLY A 51 -3.38 20.48 2.92
CA GLY A 51 -4.77 20.01 2.79
C GLY A 51 -5.03 18.59 3.31
N PHE A 52 -4.06 17.94 3.94
CA PHE A 52 -4.24 16.61 4.52
C PHE A 52 -4.55 16.70 6.02
N LYS A 53 -5.39 15.80 6.52
CA LYS A 53 -5.77 15.76 7.95
C LYS A 53 -4.59 15.42 8.85
N GLN A 54 -3.68 14.61 8.36
CA GLN A 54 -2.50 14.13 9.08
C GLN A 54 -1.41 13.85 8.05
N ALA A 55 -0.20 13.51 8.53
CA ALA A 55 0.84 13.01 7.63
C ALA A 55 0.36 11.75 6.93
N ILE A 56 0.80 11.54 5.70
CA ILE A 56 0.45 10.35 4.91
C ILE A 56 1.70 9.52 4.64
N ALA A 57 1.50 8.21 4.51
CA ALA A 57 2.60 7.31 4.17
C ALA A 57 3.07 7.56 2.74
N HIS A 58 4.37 7.40 2.49
CA HIS A 58 4.90 7.41 1.12
C HIS A 58 4.30 6.21 0.37
N GLY A 59 3.86 6.44 -0.88
CA GLY A 59 3.38 5.35 -1.73
C GLY A 59 4.44 4.27 -1.90
N MET A 60 5.67 4.66 -2.15
CA MET A 60 6.78 3.71 -2.34
C MET A 60 7.08 2.91 -1.08
N TRP A 61 6.83 3.46 0.12
CA TRP A 61 6.92 2.69 1.36
C TRP A 61 5.89 1.55 1.36
N SER A 62 4.64 1.87 1.01
CA SER A 62 3.57 0.87 0.96
C SER A 62 3.87 -0.22 -0.05
N LYS A 63 4.38 0.15 -1.23
CA LYS A 63 4.82 -0.81 -2.24
C LYS A 63 5.91 -1.73 -1.72
N ALA A 64 6.95 -1.17 -1.10
CA ALA A 64 8.07 -1.94 -0.56
C ALA A 64 7.59 -2.89 0.54
N LYS A 65 6.71 -2.44 1.41
CA LYS A 65 6.14 -3.26 2.48
C LYS A 65 5.37 -4.44 1.92
N ALA A 66 4.55 -4.20 0.90
CA ALA A 66 3.80 -5.26 0.24
C ALA A 66 4.73 -6.29 -0.40
N LEU A 67 5.69 -5.84 -1.20
CA LEU A 67 6.63 -6.74 -1.88
C LEU A 67 7.46 -7.55 -0.88
N ALA A 68 7.85 -6.97 0.24
CA ALA A 68 8.60 -7.66 1.29
C ALA A 68 7.80 -8.78 1.96
N ASN A 69 6.48 -8.76 1.85
CA ASN A 69 5.58 -9.75 2.45
C ASN A 69 5.00 -10.74 1.43
N LEU A 70 5.53 -10.73 0.22
CA LEU A 70 5.14 -11.67 -0.84
C LEU A 70 6.29 -12.62 -1.16
N SER A 71 5.94 -13.84 -1.58
CA SER A 71 6.90 -14.76 -2.17
C SER A 71 7.03 -14.43 -3.64
N LEU A 72 8.09 -13.74 -4.01
CA LEU A 72 8.29 -13.26 -5.37
C LEU A 72 9.10 -14.26 -6.19
N PRO A 73 8.77 -14.47 -7.49
CA PRO A 73 9.63 -15.23 -8.39
C PRO A 73 10.92 -14.48 -8.68
N ASP A 74 11.90 -15.16 -9.26
CA ASP A 74 13.20 -14.56 -9.59
C ASP A 74 13.06 -13.40 -10.57
N ALA A 75 12.12 -13.50 -11.50
CA ALA A 75 11.83 -12.44 -12.46
C ALA A 75 10.32 -12.16 -12.47
N TYR A 76 9.95 -10.91 -12.37
CA TYR A 76 8.54 -10.52 -12.33
C TYR A 76 8.34 -9.08 -12.79
N GLU A 77 7.11 -8.77 -13.18
CA GLU A 77 6.62 -7.41 -13.36
C GLU A 77 5.67 -7.08 -12.22
N ALA A 78 5.77 -5.88 -11.70
CA ALA A 78 4.88 -5.40 -10.65
C ALA A 78 4.16 -4.13 -11.12
N ASP A 79 2.84 -4.20 -11.18
CA ASP A 79 1.99 -3.04 -11.43
C ASP A 79 1.33 -2.66 -10.12
N VAL A 80 1.54 -1.43 -9.67
CA VAL A 80 1.03 -0.96 -8.39
C VAL A 80 0.24 0.32 -8.60
N TRP A 81 -0.96 0.38 -8.02
CA TRP A 81 -1.83 1.55 -8.09
C TRP A 81 -2.02 2.11 -6.70
N PHE A 82 -1.75 3.42 -6.54
CA PHE A 82 -1.98 4.13 -5.30
C PHE A 82 -3.38 4.73 -5.35
N LYS A 83 -4.21 4.40 -4.37
CA LYS A 83 -5.62 4.81 -4.33
C LYS A 83 -5.81 5.94 -3.32
N LEU A 84 -6.32 5.66 -2.14
CA LEU A 84 -6.57 6.67 -1.12
C LEU A 84 -5.35 6.87 -0.23
N PRO A 85 -5.09 8.11 0.24
CA PRO A 85 -3.99 8.36 1.15
C PRO A 85 -4.09 7.51 2.41
N MET A 86 -2.93 7.00 2.87
CA MET A 86 -2.84 6.27 4.12
C MET A 86 -2.35 7.23 5.20
N TYR A 87 -3.25 7.67 6.06
CA TYR A 87 -2.89 8.58 7.15
C TYR A 87 -2.05 7.87 8.20
N LEU A 88 -1.17 8.62 8.85
CA LEU A 88 -0.31 8.11 9.91
C LEU A 88 -0.73 8.70 11.26
N PRO A 89 -0.98 7.87 12.28
CA PRO A 89 -0.95 6.41 12.28
C PRO A 89 -2.22 5.79 11.69
N SER A 90 -2.15 4.53 11.32
CA SER A 90 -3.33 3.81 10.87
C SER A 90 -3.17 2.30 11.05
N LYS A 91 -4.28 1.60 10.91
CA LYS A 91 -4.32 0.15 10.92
C LYS A 91 -4.86 -0.33 9.58
N VAL A 92 -4.12 -1.19 8.93
CA VAL A 92 -4.46 -1.65 7.58
C VAL A 92 -4.40 -3.16 7.48
N GLU A 93 -5.12 -3.69 6.50
CA GLU A 93 -5.13 -5.11 6.18
C GLU A 93 -4.37 -5.34 4.88
N PHE A 94 -3.56 -6.38 4.86
CA PHE A 94 -2.86 -6.84 3.67
C PHE A 94 -3.47 -8.15 3.21
N LEU A 95 -4.02 -8.14 2.01
CA LEU A 95 -4.73 -9.28 1.44
C LEU A 95 -4.09 -9.68 0.11
N THR A 96 -4.13 -10.98 -0.18
CA THR A 96 -3.58 -11.49 -1.42
C THR A 96 -4.53 -12.47 -2.08
N ALA A 97 -4.44 -12.58 -3.39
CA ALA A 97 -5.12 -13.59 -4.19
C ALA A 97 -4.13 -14.10 -5.22
N GLN A 98 -3.94 -15.40 -5.25
CA GLN A 98 -2.98 -16.04 -6.15
C GLN A 98 -3.72 -16.87 -7.20
N ALA A 99 -3.32 -16.73 -8.46
CA ALA A 99 -3.87 -17.50 -9.56
C ALA A 99 -2.74 -17.85 -10.53
N ALA A 100 -2.48 -19.15 -10.70
CA ALA A 100 -1.38 -19.64 -11.53
C ALA A 100 -0.05 -18.99 -11.10
N ASN A 101 0.59 -18.24 -11.99
CA ASN A 101 1.88 -17.58 -11.70
C ASN A 101 1.74 -16.13 -11.28
N ASP A 102 0.52 -15.65 -11.14
CA ASP A 102 0.23 -14.24 -10.82
C ASP A 102 -0.27 -14.10 -9.39
N THR A 103 0.04 -12.97 -8.78
CA THR A 103 -0.43 -12.63 -7.44
C THR A 103 -0.99 -11.22 -7.46
N ASP A 104 -2.21 -11.06 -6.96
CA ASP A 104 -2.79 -9.76 -6.70
C ASP A 104 -2.68 -9.45 -5.22
N PHE A 105 -2.47 -8.18 -4.87
CA PHE A 105 -2.52 -7.77 -3.48
C PHE A 105 -3.35 -6.51 -3.29
N LEU A 106 -3.82 -6.34 -2.06
CA LEU A 106 -4.62 -5.20 -1.65
C LEU A 106 -4.19 -4.78 -0.25
N ILE A 107 -3.91 -3.50 -0.08
CA ILE A 107 -3.76 -2.88 1.24
C ILE A 107 -4.97 -1.98 1.43
N ARG A 108 -5.74 -2.22 2.48
CA ARG A 108 -6.96 -1.46 2.74
C ARG A 108 -7.07 -1.08 4.21
N SER A 109 -7.86 -0.04 4.48
CA SER A 109 -8.14 0.37 5.86
C SER A 109 -8.87 -0.73 6.62
N SER A 110 -8.40 -1.05 7.82
CA SER A 110 -9.11 -1.97 8.70
C SER A 110 -10.44 -1.39 9.18
N LYS A 111 -10.54 -0.08 9.24
CA LYS A 111 -11.71 0.61 9.78
C LYS A 111 -12.90 0.62 8.81
N ASN A 112 -12.66 0.95 7.55
CA ASN A 112 -13.74 1.13 6.57
C ASN A 112 -13.53 0.32 5.28
N GLN A 113 -12.43 -0.44 5.21
CA GLN A 113 -12.09 -1.31 4.08
C GLN A 113 -11.90 -0.59 2.74
N LYS A 114 -11.67 0.72 2.79
CA LYS A 114 -11.34 1.48 1.59
C LYS A 114 -9.91 1.20 1.16
N PRO A 115 -9.64 1.11 -0.16
CA PRO A 115 -8.32 0.73 -0.65
C PRO A 115 -7.32 1.88 -0.55
N HIS A 116 -6.10 1.54 -0.13
CA HIS A 116 -4.96 2.44 -0.16
C HIS A 116 -4.03 2.11 -1.33
N VAL A 117 -3.76 0.83 -1.54
CA VAL A 117 -2.83 0.37 -2.59
C VAL A 117 -3.33 -0.95 -3.14
N THR A 118 -3.26 -1.11 -4.44
CA THR A 118 -3.51 -2.39 -5.09
C THR A 118 -2.32 -2.73 -5.97
N GLY A 119 -2.11 -4.01 -6.20
CA GLY A 119 -1.01 -4.43 -7.03
C GLY A 119 -1.24 -5.76 -7.72
N HIS A 120 -0.52 -5.95 -8.82
CA HIS A 120 -0.51 -7.17 -9.60
C HIS A 120 0.93 -7.57 -9.87
N ILE A 121 1.31 -8.77 -9.49
CA ILE A 121 2.64 -9.33 -9.72
C ILE A 121 2.50 -10.43 -10.73
N LYS A 122 3.20 -10.29 -11.84
CA LYS A 122 3.20 -11.27 -12.92
C LYS A 122 4.59 -11.89 -13.03
N ALA A 123 4.68 -13.21 -12.89
CA ALA A 123 5.93 -13.93 -13.13
C ALA A 123 6.29 -13.86 -14.62
N ILE A 124 7.55 -13.65 -14.90
CA ILE A 124 8.07 -13.59 -16.26
C ILE A 124 8.74 -14.93 -16.61
#